data_000e4fb85c5cabbe594c16999e113e5d
#
_entry.id   000e4fb85c5cabbe594c16999e113e5d
#
_cell.length_a   1.000
_cell.length_b   1.000
_cell.length_c   1.000
_cell.angle_alpha   90.00
_cell.angle_beta   90.00
_cell.angle_gamma   90.00
#
_symmetry.space_group_name_H-M   'P 1'
#
loop_
_entity.id
_entity.type
_entity.pdbx_description
1 polymer ?
#
loop_
_entity_poly.entity_id
_entity_poly.type
_entity_poly.pdbx_seq_one_letter_code
_entity_poly.pdbx_strand_id
1 'polypeptide(L)'
;MDGIFETVAFFSGRPLECAVFEALRTRILGRWPQTQTQVMKTCVRFGDPRPFAYVSHPPRKSMEGLLLTFSLRAPQAQERYFMVVPVNSRRSTVHVLLQSPGEADGWLLGQLEQARNER
;
A
#
# COMPACT_ATOMS: atom_id res chain seq x y z
N MET A 1 -0.02 20.31 -9.06
CA MET A 1 0.93 19.72 -8.08
C MET A 1 0.23 18.60 -7.36
N ASP A 2 0.86 17.50 -7.21
CA ASP A 2 0.23 16.24 -6.82
C ASP A 2 0.37 15.91 -5.33
N GLY A 3 0.43 16.90 -4.48
CA GLY A 3 0.40 16.67 -3.05
C GLY A 3 1.74 16.35 -2.40
N ILE A 4 2.83 16.89 -2.93
CA ILE A 4 4.15 16.71 -2.33
C ILE A 4 4.14 17.19 -0.88
N PHE A 5 3.53 18.33 -0.60
CA PHE A 5 3.48 18.86 0.76
C PHE A 5 2.64 17.98 1.68
N GLU A 6 1.53 17.48 1.17
CA GLU A 6 0.67 16.58 1.93
C GLU A 6 1.40 15.27 2.24
N THR A 7 2.19 14.76 1.30
CA THR A 7 2.97 13.54 1.51
C THR A 7 4.03 13.76 2.59
N VAL A 8 4.75 14.88 2.53
CA VAL A 8 5.77 15.22 3.54
C VAL A 8 5.11 15.33 4.91
N ALA A 9 3.96 15.99 4.99
CA ALA A 9 3.24 16.15 6.25
C ALA A 9 2.77 14.81 6.80
N PHE A 10 2.26 13.94 5.93
CA PHE A 10 1.75 12.63 6.35
C PHE A 10 2.84 11.78 7.02
N PHE A 11 4.07 11.86 6.51
CA PHE A 11 5.20 11.08 7.03
C PHE A 11 6.13 11.88 7.94
N SER A 12 5.68 13.01 8.44
CA SER A 12 6.48 13.85 9.33
C SER A 12 6.91 13.04 10.56
N GLY A 13 8.21 13.06 10.86
CA GLY A 13 8.77 12.31 11.98
C GLY A 13 8.83 10.80 11.76
N ARG A 14 8.62 10.33 10.53
CA ARG A 14 8.58 8.89 10.20
C ARG A 14 9.47 8.59 8.99
N PRO A 15 10.80 8.69 9.16
CA PRO A 15 11.72 8.56 8.02
C PRO A 15 11.72 7.17 7.39
N LEU A 16 11.57 6.11 8.17
CA LEU A 16 11.51 4.75 7.62
C LEU A 16 10.25 4.55 6.78
N GLU A 17 9.10 4.97 7.30
CA GLU A 17 7.84 4.87 6.53
C GLU A 17 7.93 5.66 5.24
N CYS A 18 8.51 6.85 5.30
CA CYS A 18 8.68 7.69 4.11
C CYS A 18 9.57 7.01 3.08
N ALA A 19 10.69 6.43 3.49
CA ALA A 19 11.59 5.73 2.59
C ALA A 19 10.91 4.53 1.93
N VAL A 20 10.14 3.76 2.70
CA VAL A 20 9.38 2.62 2.17
C VAL A 20 8.32 3.11 1.19
N PHE A 21 7.62 4.17 1.54
CA PHE A 21 6.60 4.77 0.66
C PHE A 21 7.19 5.20 -0.67
N GLU A 22 8.32 5.89 -0.65
CA GLU A 22 8.96 6.35 -1.89
C GLU A 22 9.42 5.18 -2.77
N ALA A 23 9.96 4.12 -2.17
CA ALA A 23 10.34 2.93 -2.92
C ALA A 23 9.12 2.27 -3.56
N LEU A 24 8.02 2.13 -2.80
CA LEU A 24 6.78 1.54 -3.30
C LEU A 24 6.19 2.39 -4.42
N ARG A 25 6.10 3.70 -4.22
CA ARG A 25 5.57 4.63 -5.21
C ARG A 25 6.35 4.55 -6.52
N THR A 26 7.67 4.55 -6.44
CA THR A 26 8.54 4.46 -7.61
C THR A 26 8.26 3.18 -8.40
N ARG A 27 8.13 2.05 -7.70
CA ARG A 27 7.85 0.77 -8.37
C ARG A 27 6.44 0.75 -8.99
N ILE A 28 5.46 1.27 -8.28
CA ILE A 28 4.09 1.35 -8.79
C ILE A 28 4.04 2.22 -10.04
N LEU A 29 4.65 3.40 -10.01
CA LEU A 29 4.64 4.30 -11.16
C LEU A 29 5.45 3.75 -12.33
N GLY A 30 6.51 2.98 -12.06
CA GLY A 30 7.28 2.33 -13.11
C GLY A 30 6.46 1.30 -13.87
N ARG A 31 5.55 0.62 -13.18
CA ARG A 31 4.71 -0.42 -13.80
C ARG A 31 3.39 0.13 -14.34
N TRP A 32 2.80 1.08 -13.62
CA TRP A 32 1.53 1.71 -13.99
C TRP A 32 1.69 3.23 -13.94
N PRO A 33 2.26 3.84 -15.01
CA PRO A 33 2.62 5.27 -14.98
C PRO A 33 1.45 6.23 -14.76
N GLN A 34 0.23 5.79 -15.03
CA GLN A 34 -0.95 6.65 -14.89
C GLN A 34 -1.54 6.63 -13.48
N THR A 35 -0.93 5.89 -12.57
CA THR A 35 -1.38 5.83 -11.19
C THR A 35 -1.29 7.19 -10.54
N GLN A 36 -2.35 7.58 -9.85
CA GLN A 36 -2.40 8.81 -9.07
C GLN A 36 -2.29 8.48 -7.59
N THR A 37 -1.62 9.36 -6.87
CA THR A 37 -1.45 9.26 -5.43
C THR A 37 -2.30 10.34 -4.79
N GLN A 38 -3.16 9.96 -3.84
CA GLN A 38 -4.01 10.91 -3.12
C GLN A 38 -3.78 10.74 -1.62
N VAL A 39 -3.35 11.82 -0.98
CA VAL A 39 -3.16 11.84 0.47
C VAL A 39 -4.50 12.14 1.13
N MET A 40 -4.92 11.26 2.02
CA MET A 40 -6.14 11.39 2.79
C MET A 40 -5.79 11.57 4.27
N LYS A 41 -6.79 11.74 5.12
CA LYS A 41 -6.54 12.02 6.53
C LYS A 41 -5.74 10.90 7.21
N THR A 42 -6.07 9.65 6.93
CA THR A 42 -5.48 8.50 7.63
C THR A 42 -4.71 7.54 6.73
N CYS A 43 -4.65 7.81 5.42
CA CYS A 43 -3.97 6.94 4.48
C CYS A 43 -3.58 7.69 3.22
N VAL A 44 -2.73 7.05 2.41
CA VAL A 44 -2.41 7.52 1.06
C VAL A 44 -2.94 6.47 0.09
N ARG A 45 -3.67 6.90 -0.92
CA ARG A 45 -4.37 6.02 -1.85
C ARG A 45 -3.70 6.04 -3.22
N PHE A 46 -3.57 4.85 -3.82
CA PHE A 46 -3.11 4.70 -5.21
C PHE A 46 -4.27 4.22 -6.08
N GLY A 47 -4.46 4.87 -7.23
CA GLY A 47 -5.52 4.48 -8.16
C GLY A 47 -5.34 5.05 -9.56
N ASP A 48 -6.00 4.41 -10.57
CA ASP A 48 -5.98 4.88 -11.96
C ASP A 48 -7.27 4.48 -12.71
N PRO A 49 -8.35 5.26 -12.60
CA PRO A 49 -8.74 6.17 -11.52
C PRO A 49 -9.24 5.44 -10.28
N ARG A 50 -9.67 4.16 -10.43
CA ARG A 50 -10.19 3.41 -9.29
C ARG A 50 -9.05 3.01 -8.36
N PRO A 51 -9.24 3.14 -7.05
CA PRO A 51 -8.22 2.76 -6.09
C PRO A 51 -7.93 1.26 -6.14
N PHE A 52 -6.65 0.88 -5.96
CA PHE A 52 -6.27 -0.51 -5.86
C PHE A 52 -5.38 -0.79 -4.65
N ALA A 53 -4.86 0.25 -4.00
CA ALA A 53 -4.00 0.07 -2.84
C ALA A 53 -4.05 1.30 -1.95
N TYR A 54 -3.84 1.09 -0.66
CA TYR A 54 -3.77 2.13 0.36
C TYR A 54 -2.56 1.87 1.23
N VAL A 55 -1.90 2.92 1.68
CA VAL A 55 -0.85 2.81 2.69
C VAL A 55 -1.20 3.67 3.88
N SER A 56 -0.81 3.25 5.05
CA SER A 56 -1.08 3.94 6.30
C SER A 56 0.04 3.69 7.29
N HIS A 57 0.01 4.43 8.40
CA HIS A 57 0.91 4.18 9.51
C HIS A 57 0.62 2.81 10.10
N PRO A 58 1.61 2.17 10.77
CA PRO A 58 1.36 0.90 11.42
C PRO A 58 0.25 1.01 12.46
N PRO A 59 -0.47 -0.08 12.76
CA PRO A 59 -1.62 -0.02 13.67
C PRO A 59 -1.24 0.27 15.12
N ARG A 60 0.04 0.11 15.49
CA ARG A 60 0.53 0.39 16.85
C ARG A 60 1.75 1.29 16.78
N LYS A 61 1.87 2.22 17.73
CA LYS A 61 2.99 3.14 17.78
C LYS A 61 4.34 2.44 17.93
N SER A 62 4.36 1.27 18.55
CA SER A 62 5.58 0.48 18.75
C SER A 62 6.03 -0.25 17.49
N MET A 63 5.19 -0.32 16.46
CA MET A 63 5.54 -0.99 15.22
C MET A 63 6.18 -0.02 14.25
N GLU A 64 7.21 -0.48 13.54
CA GLU A 64 7.84 0.29 12.49
C GLU A 64 7.48 -0.28 11.14
N GLY A 65 7.39 0.59 10.13
CA GLY A 65 7.09 0.19 8.77
C GLY A 65 5.86 0.89 8.23
N LEU A 66 5.48 0.51 7.01
CA LEU A 66 4.34 1.07 6.30
C LEU A 66 3.33 -0.05 6.11
N LEU A 67 2.08 0.20 6.50
CA LEU A 67 1.03 -0.80 6.31
C LEU A 67 0.41 -0.61 4.91
N LEU A 68 0.57 -1.63 4.06
CA LEU A 68 -0.02 -1.66 2.74
C LEU A 68 -1.31 -2.48 2.81
N THR A 69 -2.37 -1.95 2.21
CA THR A 69 -3.71 -2.57 2.23
C THR A 69 -4.25 -2.65 0.82
N PHE A 70 -4.77 -3.82 0.45
CA PHE A 70 -5.43 -4.02 -0.84
C PHE A 70 -6.46 -5.12 -0.70
N SER A 71 -7.33 -5.25 -1.72
CA SER A 71 -8.45 -6.19 -1.69
C SER A 71 -8.27 -7.28 -2.73
N LEU A 72 -8.46 -8.53 -2.32
CA LEU A 72 -8.45 -9.69 -3.22
C LEU A 72 -9.74 -10.48 -3.04
N ARG A 73 -10.14 -11.19 -4.10
CA ARG A 73 -11.38 -11.99 -4.06
C ARG A 73 -11.23 -13.26 -3.22
N ALA A 74 -10.13 -13.97 -3.39
CA ALA A 74 -9.89 -15.22 -2.70
C ALA A 74 -8.41 -15.37 -2.39
N PRO A 75 -7.87 -14.57 -1.46
CA PRO A 75 -6.44 -14.63 -1.17
C PRO A 75 -6.09 -15.95 -0.52
N GLN A 76 -5.01 -16.57 -1.01
CA GLN A 76 -4.43 -17.74 -0.35
C GLN A 76 -3.48 -17.27 0.73
N ALA A 77 -3.31 -18.08 1.77
CA ALA A 77 -2.40 -17.74 2.85
C ALA A 77 -0.98 -17.52 2.33
N GLN A 78 -0.37 -16.42 2.73
CA GLN A 78 0.99 -16.06 2.35
C GLN A 78 1.75 -15.67 3.61
N GLU A 79 3.01 -16.07 3.67
CA GLU A 79 3.84 -15.75 4.84
C GLU A 79 3.97 -14.25 5.07
N ARG A 80 3.99 -13.46 4.00
CA ARG A 80 4.15 -12.02 4.10
C ARG A 80 2.86 -11.26 4.40
N TYR A 81 1.71 -11.94 4.45
CA TYR A 81 0.49 -11.28 4.85
C TYR A 81 0.51 -11.03 6.35
N PHE A 82 0.36 -9.76 6.72
CA PHE A 82 0.27 -9.36 8.11
C PHE A 82 -1.10 -9.71 8.67
N MET A 83 -2.15 -9.51 7.89
CA MET A 83 -3.52 -9.79 8.30
C MET A 83 -4.41 -9.92 7.07
N VAL A 84 -5.39 -10.82 7.13
CA VAL A 84 -6.43 -10.94 6.11
C VAL A 84 -7.78 -10.85 6.82
N VAL A 85 -8.59 -9.88 6.39
CA VAL A 85 -9.90 -9.64 7.01
C VAL A 85 -10.99 -9.86 5.97
N PRO A 86 -11.81 -10.92 6.11
CA PRO A 86 -12.93 -11.13 5.20
C PRO A 86 -13.92 -9.98 5.31
N VAL A 87 -14.33 -9.42 4.15
CA VAL A 87 -15.33 -8.37 4.09
C VAL A 87 -16.70 -8.98 3.79
N ASN A 88 -16.72 -9.93 2.85
CA ASN A 88 -17.91 -10.69 2.50
C ASN A 88 -17.47 -12.02 1.87
N SER A 89 -18.42 -12.80 1.33
CA SER A 89 -18.13 -14.10 0.75
C SER A 89 -17.28 -14.05 -0.52
N ARG A 90 -17.08 -12.85 -1.09
CA ARG A 90 -16.37 -12.68 -2.36
C ARG A 90 -15.10 -11.89 -2.27
N ARG A 91 -14.80 -11.28 -1.13
CA ARG A 91 -13.71 -10.32 -1.04
C ARG A 91 -13.13 -10.27 0.35
N SER A 92 -11.81 -10.12 0.42
CA SER A 92 -11.08 -9.94 1.67
C SER A 92 -10.13 -8.77 1.56
N THR A 93 -9.91 -8.08 2.66
CA THR A 93 -8.90 -7.03 2.77
C THR A 93 -7.60 -7.68 3.25
N VAL A 94 -6.52 -7.44 2.52
CA VAL A 94 -5.19 -7.97 2.84
C VAL A 94 -4.31 -6.83 3.30
N HIS A 95 -3.60 -7.05 4.40
CA HIS A 95 -2.62 -6.10 4.93
C HIS A 95 -1.23 -6.72 4.88
N VAL A 96 -0.25 -5.94 4.42
CA VAL A 96 1.17 -6.32 4.42
C VAL A 96 1.94 -5.21 5.12
N LEU A 97 2.73 -5.56 6.12
CA LEU A 97 3.57 -4.58 6.82
C LEU A 97 4.94 -4.56 6.15
N LEU A 98 5.29 -3.43 5.54
CA LEU A 98 6.54 -3.25 4.83
C LEU A 98 7.53 -2.56 5.76
N GLN A 99 8.64 -3.23 6.08
CA GLN A 99 9.60 -2.73 7.06
C GLN A 99 10.92 -2.29 6.44
N SER A 100 11.06 -2.44 5.11
CA SER A 100 12.24 -1.93 4.39
C SER A 100 11.86 -1.60 2.96
N PRO A 101 12.59 -0.67 2.32
CA PRO A 101 12.34 -0.33 0.91
C PRO A 101 12.44 -1.53 -0.04
N GLY A 102 13.33 -2.49 0.25
CA GLY A 102 13.50 -3.68 -0.59
C GLY A 102 12.29 -4.61 -0.62
N GLU A 103 11.36 -4.46 0.32
CA GLU A 103 10.14 -5.26 0.34
C GLU A 103 9.11 -4.80 -0.70
N ALA A 104 9.31 -3.63 -1.32
CA ALA A 104 8.53 -3.19 -2.48
C ALA A 104 9.09 -3.91 -3.73
N ASP A 105 8.93 -5.21 -3.79
CA ASP A 105 9.56 -6.09 -4.76
C ASP A 105 8.57 -6.68 -5.77
N GLY A 106 9.06 -7.61 -6.61
CA GLY A 106 8.23 -8.21 -7.65
C GLY A 106 7.04 -8.99 -7.12
N TRP A 107 7.21 -9.69 -5.99
CA TRP A 107 6.09 -10.40 -5.37
C TRP A 107 4.98 -9.42 -4.99
N LEU A 108 5.36 -8.31 -4.36
CA LEU A 108 4.39 -7.31 -3.93
C LEU A 108 3.67 -6.68 -5.10
N LEU A 109 4.40 -6.36 -6.17
CA LEU A 109 3.78 -5.80 -7.38
C LEU A 109 2.83 -6.81 -8.03
N GLY A 110 3.14 -8.09 -7.97
CA GLY A 110 2.23 -9.15 -8.43
C GLY A 110 0.94 -9.18 -7.64
N GLN A 111 1.01 -8.99 -6.33
CA GLN A 111 -0.17 -8.88 -5.47
C GLN A 111 -1.02 -7.66 -5.85
N LEU A 112 -0.38 -6.53 -6.08
CA LEU A 112 -1.07 -5.31 -6.47
C LEU A 112 -1.67 -5.42 -7.87
N GLU A 113 -1.01 -6.12 -8.78
CA GLU A 113 -1.57 -6.37 -10.11
C GLU A 113 -2.85 -7.19 -10.00
N GLN A 114 -2.84 -8.22 -9.17
CA GLN A 114 -4.04 -9.02 -8.93
C GLN A 114 -5.16 -8.15 -8.34
N ALA A 115 -4.83 -7.31 -7.36
CA ALA A 115 -5.81 -6.40 -6.77
C ALA A 115 -6.40 -5.46 -7.81
N ARG A 116 -5.56 -4.92 -8.71
CA ARG A 116 -6.02 -4.06 -9.81
C ARG A 116 -6.99 -4.80 -10.72
N ASN A 117 -6.68 -6.04 -11.04
CA ASN A 117 -7.50 -6.83 -11.97
C ASN A 117 -8.82 -7.27 -11.33
N GLU A 118 -8.85 -7.40 -10.01
CA GLU A 118 -10.03 -7.88 -9.27
C GLU A 118 -10.91 -6.77 -8.70
N ARG A 119 -10.47 -5.52 -8.81
CA ARG A 119 -11.23 -4.39 -8.27
C ARG A 119 -12.55 -4.10 -9.01
#